data_681e7fbf03c2552ca5e9ce3a9250d0db
#
_entry.id   681e7fbf03c2552ca5e9ce3a9250d0db
#
_cell.length_a   1.000
_cell.length_b   1.000
_cell.length_c   1.000
_cell.angle_alpha   90.00
_cell.angle_beta   90.00
_cell.angle_gamma   90.00
#
_symmetry.space_group_name_H-M   'P 1'
#
loop_
_entity.id
_entity.type
_entity.pdbx_description
1 polymer ?
#
loop_
_entity_poly.entity_id
_entity_poly.type
_entity_poly.pdbx_seq_one_letter_code
_entity_poly.pdbx_strand_id
1 'polypeptide(L)'
;MNDYYDAVIVGAGIAGVSAARTIRELNADMSILLVNGEDRLPYKRTKVSKHIRTGYQKDEFALYPSEWYEQQGIELLSGELATDIDRQEHTVAFKGGGSVRYGKLLLSTGSEPLFPKVVRPHESDSFFVVRHAKDGERLLKSAQRAKTVLISGMGVLSVELASELSAMGKDVTLIGATAQLIPKQLNLRASEILEDLLSRKKVKLFFQEEILSFEQNKKRRMSVQMIRRSGNYDMVVICIGVQPRLELATRAGLETNRGIRVNEYLQTSDADIYCAGDAAEHPNGYVTHLWHAAEYQGVLAGKNIAGEPAKHDYPPFRLKAEVFNTYFFSVNKPWNPLDYEIEEFEEGERYWALFYKNGVLSGMVMVNDRDRAQEFERAVREGWSREQVHRTFAFA
;
A
#
# COMPACT_ATOMS: atom_id res chain seq x y z
N MET A 1 11.89 27.52 8.54
CA MET A 1 12.76 26.35 8.23
C MET A 1 14.16 26.67 8.72
N ASN A 2 14.75 25.82 9.55
CA ASN A 2 16.10 25.98 10.04
C ASN A 2 17.12 25.47 9.01
N ASP A 3 18.40 25.87 9.15
CA ASP A 3 19.48 25.39 8.27
C ASP A 3 19.93 23.96 8.60
N TYR A 4 19.56 23.44 9.78
CA TYR A 4 19.93 22.13 10.30
C TYR A 4 18.78 21.50 11.10
N TYR A 5 18.61 20.17 10.96
CA TYR A 5 17.74 19.34 11.78
C TYR A 5 18.48 18.06 12.19
N ASP A 6 18.24 17.60 13.43
CA ASP A 6 18.77 16.31 13.90
C ASP A 6 18.21 15.16 13.10
N ALA A 7 16.93 15.24 12.69
CA ALA A 7 16.28 14.26 11.81
C ALA A 7 15.53 14.97 10.67
N VAL A 8 15.87 14.63 9.42
CA VAL A 8 15.11 14.99 8.22
C VAL A 8 14.41 13.74 7.69
N ILE A 9 13.09 13.81 7.48
CA ILE A 9 12.25 12.70 7.01
C ILE A 9 11.64 13.08 5.67
N VAL A 10 12.05 12.42 4.59
CA VAL A 10 11.55 12.67 3.24
C VAL A 10 10.42 11.69 2.93
N GLY A 11 9.19 12.22 2.91
CA GLY A 11 7.95 11.48 2.68
C GLY A 11 7.08 11.38 3.94
N ALA A 12 5.91 12.02 3.90
CA ALA A 12 4.95 12.07 4.99
C ALA A 12 3.83 11.01 4.86
N GLY A 13 4.16 9.83 4.33
CA GLY A 13 3.32 8.65 4.46
C GLY A 13 3.32 8.09 5.87
N ILE A 14 2.61 6.96 6.09
CA ILE A 14 2.54 6.34 7.44
C ILE A 14 3.93 6.03 8.02
N ALA A 15 4.89 5.60 7.21
CA ALA A 15 6.25 5.32 7.68
C ALA A 15 6.93 6.58 8.22
N GLY A 16 6.92 7.68 7.46
CA GLY A 16 7.54 8.93 7.89
C GLY A 16 6.88 9.55 9.11
N VAL A 17 5.54 9.56 9.16
CA VAL A 17 4.81 10.10 10.31
C VAL A 17 5.02 9.25 11.56
N SER A 18 5.05 7.91 11.43
CA SER A 18 5.34 7.01 12.56
C SER A 18 6.78 7.18 13.06
N ALA A 19 7.74 7.39 12.16
CA ALA A 19 9.11 7.68 12.54
C ALA A 19 9.22 9.01 13.28
N ALA A 20 8.63 10.10 12.75
CA ALA A 20 8.64 11.41 13.41
C ALA A 20 8.04 11.36 14.81
N ARG A 21 6.90 10.68 14.97
CA ARG A 21 6.25 10.46 16.25
C ARG A 21 7.18 9.70 17.21
N THR A 22 7.74 8.58 16.77
CA THR A 22 8.60 7.73 17.61
C THR A 22 9.88 8.46 18.04
N ILE A 23 10.52 9.23 17.14
CA ILE A 23 11.67 10.07 17.50
C ILE A 23 11.28 11.03 18.61
N ARG A 24 10.14 11.73 18.49
CA ARG A 24 9.69 12.70 19.48
C ARG A 24 9.34 12.06 20.83
N GLU A 25 8.71 10.86 20.82
CA GLU A 25 8.40 10.10 22.02
C GLU A 25 9.65 9.67 22.79
N LEU A 26 10.76 9.38 22.09
CA LEU A 26 12.02 8.91 22.68
C LEU A 26 13.01 10.04 22.99
N ASN A 27 12.98 11.10 22.21
CA ASN A 27 13.88 12.23 22.38
C ASN A 27 13.15 13.56 22.11
N ALA A 28 12.84 14.27 23.20
CA ALA A 28 12.11 15.53 23.15
C ALA A 28 12.93 16.68 22.55
N ASP A 29 14.27 16.59 22.56
CA ASP A 29 15.16 17.68 22.17
C ASP A 29 15.55 17.68 20.69
N MET A 30 15.38 16.55 20.00
CA MET A 30 15.71 16.45 18.57
C MET A 30 14.84 17.38 17.73
N SER A 31 15.48 18.17 16.87
CA SER A 31 14.79 18.93 15.82
C SER A 31 14.38 18.00 14.67
N ILE A 32 13.10 18.05 14.24
CA ILE A 32 12.54 17.13 13.25
C ILE A 32 11.91 17.93 12.10
N LEU A 33 12.35 17.68 10.86
CA LEU A 33 11.71 18.17 9.64
C LEU A 33 11.04 16.98 8.92
N LEU A 34 9.72 17.05 8.71
CA LEU A 34 8.94 16.10 7.94
C LEU A 34 8.55 16.73 6.60
N VAL A 35 9.13 16.23 5.51
CA VAL A 35 8.90 16.73 4.14
C VAL A 35 7.76 15.99 3.49
N ASN A 36 6.73 16.71 3.08
CA ASN A 36 5.51 16.18 2.47
C ASN A 36 5.36 16.71 1.04
N GLY A 37 5.45 15.82 0.06
CA GLY A 37 5.28 16.19 -1.37
C GLY A 37 3.85 16.56 -1.78
N GLU A 38 2.86 16.40 -0.91
CA GLU A 38 1.46 16.78 -1.17
C GLU A 38 1.06 18.04 -0.40
N ASP A 39 0.26 18.90 -1.04
CA ASP A 39 -0.31 20.10 -0.43
C ASP A 39 -1.57 19.77 0.39
N ARG A 40 -1.41 18.89 1.38
CA ARG A 40 -2.43 18.49 2.37
C ARG A 40 -1.76 17.81 3.56
N LEU A 41 -2.47 17.67 4.67
CA LEU A 41 -1.96 16.92 5.82
C LEU A 41 -1.66 15.46 5.45
N PRO A 42 -0.66 14.82 6.09
CA PRO A 42 -0.44 13.37 5.96
C PRO A 42 -1.71 12.59 6.31
N TYR A 43 -2.11 11.63 5.48
CA TYR A 43 -3.41 10.98 5.58
C TYR A 43 -3.35 9.46 5.39
N LYS A 44 -4.45 8.78 5.77
CA LYS A 44 -4.65 7.33 5.60
C LYS A 44 -4.94 7.00 4.13
N ARG A 45 -3.88 6.73 3.32
CA ARG A 45 -3.99 6.42 1.88
C ARG A 45 -4.95 5.27 1.58
N THR A 46 -5.08 4.30 2.47
CA THR A 46 -6.01 3.18 2.35
C THR A 46 -7.48 3.59 2.34
N LYS A 47 -7.79 4.85 2.65
CA LYS A 47 -9.13 5.40 2.58
C LYS A 47 -9.52 5.91 1.19
N VAL A 48 -8.54 6.24 0.34
CA VAL A 48 -8.80 6.82 -0.99
C VAL A 48 -9.67 5.91 -1.84
N SER A 49 -9.33 4.62 -1.97
CA SER A 49 -10.12 3.64 -2.75
C SER A 49 -11.51 3.38 -2.17
N LYS A 50 -11.62 3.37 -0.84
CA LYS A 50 -12.84 3.00 -0.12
C LYS A 50 -13.91 4.08 -0.07
N HIS A 51 -13.56 5.30 -0.41
CA HIS A 51 -14.45 6.46 -0.37
C HIS A 51 -14.65 7.11 -1.75
N ILE A 52 -14.37 6.39 -2.83
CA ILE A 52 -14.58 6.90 -4.19
C ILE A 52 -16.05 7.25 -4.41
N ARG A 53 -16.98 6.42 -3.95
CA ARG A 53 -18.43 6.66 -4.13
C ARG A 53 -18.94 7.84 -3.31
N THR A 54 -18.51 7.97 -2.07
CA THR A 54 -18.99 9.01 -1.13
C THR A 54 -18.23 10.33 -1.30
N GLY A 55 -17.05 10.29 -1.89
CA GLY A 55 -16.11 11.41 -1.84
C GLY A 55 -15.55 11.61 -0.45
N TYR A 56 -14.70 12.60 -0.28
CA TYR A 56 -14.12 12.99 1.00
C TYR A 56 -13.66 14.44 0.96
N GLN A 57 -13.68 15.08 2.12
CA GLN A 57 -13.18 16.45 2.27
C GLN A 57 -11.67 16.48 2.36
N LYS A 58 -11.05 17.62 2.06
CA LYS A 58 -9.61 17.83 2.31
C LYS A 58 -9.36 17.56 3.79
N ASP A 59 -8.31 16.74 4.04
CA ASP A 59 -7.83 16.38 5.37
C ASP A 59 -8.78 15.53 6.25
N GLU A 60 -9.95 15.08 5.72
CA GLU A 60 -10.89 14.19 6.46
C GLU A 60 -10.22 12.93 6.99
N PHE A 61 -9.24 12.39 6.27
CA PHE A 61 -8.51 11.19 6.65
C PHE A 61 -7.11 11.48 7.17
N ALA A 62 -6.85 12.71 7.64
CA ALA A 62 -5.55 13.07 8.21
C ALA A 62 -5.12 12.06 9.28
N LEU A 63 -3.84 11.75 9.33
CA LEU A 63 -3.26 10.90 10.39
C LEU A 63 -3.34 11.61 11.73
N TYR A 64 -3.01 12.91 11.72
CA TYR A 64 -3.11 13.82 12.83
C TYR A 64 -3.54 15.21 12.32
N PRO A 65 -4.22 16.04 13.13
CA PRO A 65 -4.54 17.42 12.77
C PRO A 65 -3.25 18.27 12.74
N SER A 66 -3.30 19.44 12.10
CA SER A 66 -2.14 20.35 11.97
C SER A 66 -1.52 20.74 13.31
N GLU A 67 -2.38 21.02 14.29
CA GLU A 67 -2.00 21.43 15.65
C GLU A 67 -1.17 20.35 16.37
N TRP A 68 -1.36 19.09 16.02
CA TRP A 68 -0.59 17.98 16.60
C TRP A 68 0.89 18.10 16.20
N TYR A 69 1.21 18.38 14.93
CA TYR A 69 2.60 18.53 14.47
C TYR A 69 3.27 19.68 15.19
N GLU A 70 2.59 20.82 15.35
CA GLU A 70 3.06 21.98 16.07
C GLU A 70 3.32 21.67 17.55
N GLN A 71 2.35 21.04 18.24
CA GLN A 71 2.47 20.63 19.65
C GLN A 71 3.60 19.62 19.88
N GLN A 72 3.86 18.77 18.89
CA GLN A 72 4.98 17.82 18.94
C GLN A 72 6.31 18.45 18.51
N GLY A 73 6.35 19.72 18.13
CA GLY A 73 7.57 20.37 17.63
C GLY A 73 8.13 19.66 16.37
N ILE A 74 7.25 19.10 15.53
CA ILE A 74 7.59 18.49 14.23
C ILE A 74 7.31 19.54 13.16
N GLU A 75 8.35 20.06 12.51
CA GLU A 75 8.16 20.98 11.38
C GLU A 75 7.69 20.20 10.16
N LEU A 76 6.44 20.48 9.70
CA LEU A 76 5.83 19.85 8.53
C LEU A 76 5.97 20.75 7.31
N LEU A 77 6.85 20.39 6.38
CA LEU A 77 7.06 21.11 5.11
C LEU A 77 6.16 20.47 4.02
N SER A 78 4.98 21.05 3.79
CA SER A 78 3.98 20.53 2.83
C SER A 78 4.13 21.14 1.44
N GLY A 79 3.80 20.35 0.40
CA GLY A 79 3.88 20.77 -1.01
C GLY A 79 5.30 20.77 -1.57
N GLU A 80 6.29 20.25 -0.84
CA GLU A 80 7.70 20.32 -1.22
C GLU A 80 8.28 18.93 -1.52
N LEU A 81 9.13 18.85 -2.53
CA LEU A 81 9.79 17.62 -2.96
C LEU A 81 11.29 17.72 -2.75
N ALA A 82 11.87 16.73 -2.07
CA ALA A 82 13.31 16.54 -2.08
C ALA A 82 13.77 16.14 -3.48
N THR A 83 14.78 16.83 -3.99
CA THR A 83 15.30 16.65 -5.35
C THR A 83 16.69 16.08 -5.39
N ASP A 84 17.51 16.29 -4.36
CA ASP A 84 18.87 15.82 -4.29
C ASP A 84 19.32 15.60 -2.85
N ILE A 85 20.34 14.74 -2.66
CA ILE A 85 20.99 14.48 -1.37
C ILE A 85 22.50 14.54 -1.59
N ASP A 86 23.16 15.46 -0.89
CA ASP A 86 24.62 15.45 -0.77
C ASP A 86 25.01 14.73 0.52
N ARG A 87 25.59 13.54 0.38
CA ARG A 87 26.00 12.68 1.50
C ARG A 87 27.27 13.17 2.20
N GLN A 88 28.13 13.95 1.53
CA GLN A 88 29.36 14.50 2.11
C GLN A 88 29.05 15.71 2.99
N GLU A 89 28.20 16.60 2.47
CA GLU A 89 27.77 17.81 3.18
C GLU A 89 26.55 17.55 4.10
N HIS A 90 25.99 16.34 4.10
CA HIS A 90 24.77 15.97 4.84
C HIS A 90 23.61 16.93 4.55
N THR A 91 23.34 17.22 3.26
CA THR A 91 22.26 18.13 2.87
C THR A 91 21.19 17.45 2.01
N VAL A 92 19.96 17.96 2.13
CA VAL A 92 18.83 17.63 1.26
C VAL A 92 18.38 18.91 0.57
N ALA A 93 18.36 18.91 -0.77
CA ALA A 93 17.87 20.00 -1.60
C ALA A 93 16.40 19.81 -1.98
N PHE A 94 15.68 20.92 -2.20
CA PHE A 94 14.25 20.93 -2.49
C PHE A 94 13.92 21.53 -3.86
N LYS A 95 12.79 21.12 -4.44
CA LYS A 95 12.31 21.59 -5.75
C LYS A 95 12.02 23.09 -5.77
N GLY A 96 11.47 23.64 -4.70
CA GLY A 96 11.22 25.08 -4.54
C GLY A 96 12.47 25.91 -4.32
N GLY A 97 13.64 25.30 -4.25
CA GLY A 97 14.93 25.91 -3.96
C GLY A 97 15.29 25.82 -2.48
N GLY A 98 16.56 26.01 -2.19
CA GLY A 98 17.13 25.87 -0.84
C GLY A 98 17.47 24.41 -0.50
N SER A 99 18.16 24.25 0.62
CA SER A 99 18.57 22.97 1.18
C SER A 99 18.61 23.05 2.70
N VAL A 100 18.59 21.91 3.38
CA VAL A 100 18.79 21.80 4.82
C VAL A 100 19.83 20.74 5.12
N ARG A 101 20.59 20.93 6.20
CA ARG A 101 21.50 19.91 6.71
C ARG A 101 20.77 18.96 7.67
N TYR A 102 21.20 17.69 7.69
CA TYR A 102 20.66 16.66 8.56
C TYR A 102 21.72 15.98 9.42
N GLY A 103 21.37 15.63 10.65
CA GLY A 103 22.12 14.66 11.44
C GLY A 103 21.83 13.23 10.99
N LYS A 104 20.55 12.87 10.87
CA LYS A 104 20.06 11.60 10.29
C LYS A 104 18.97 11.87 9.26
N LEU A 105 18.97 11.08 8.19
CA LEU A 105 17.97 11.17 7.11
C LEU A 105 17.16 9.90 7.01
N LEU A 106 15.82 10.02 6.94
CA LEU A 106 14.92 8.92 6.62
C LEU A 106 14.31 9.11 5.23
N LEU A 107 14.51 8.12 4.35
CA LEU A 107 13.83 8.01 3.07
C LEU A 107 12.57 7.17 3.23
N SER A 108 11.41 7.80 3.32
CA SER A 108 10.08 7.18 3.34
C SER A 108 9.26 7.62 2.12
N THR A 109 9.93 7.70 0.97
CA THR A 109 9.40 8.19 -0.32
C THR A 109 8.30 7.31 -0.91
N GLY A 110 8.19 6.07 -0.42
CA GLY A 110 7.15 5.14 -0.80
C GLY A 110 7.30 4.60 -2.21
N SER A 111 6.17 4.42 -2.89
CA SER A 111 6.08 3.81 -4.21
C SER A 111 5.19 4.61 -5.15
N GLU A 112 5.31 4.33 -6.45
CA GLU A 112 4.49 4.89 -7.51
C GLU A 112 3.78 3.80 -8.31
N PRO A 113 2.65 4.10 -8.98
CA PRO A 113 1.94 3.11 -9.77
C PRO A 113 2.78 2.57 -10.93
N LEU A 114 2.67 1.26 -11.16
CA LEU A 114 3.17 0.63 -12.36
C LEU A 114 2.25 0.93 -13.55
N PHE A 115 2.85 1.11 -14.71
CA PHE A 115 2.15 1.24 -15.98
C PHE A 115 2.47 0.03 -16.89
N PRO A 116 1.50 -0.45 -17.70
CA PRO A 116 1.81 -1.40 -18.74
C PRO A 116 2.90 -0.83 -19.66
N LYS A 117 3.85 -1.65 -20.11
CA LYS A 117 4.97 -1.20 -20.97
C LYS A 117 4.55 -0.48 -22.24
N VAL A 118 3.36 -0.82 -22.74
CA VAL A 118 2.77 -0.26 -23.95
C VAL A 118 2.00 1.04 -23.70
N VAL A 119 1.86 1.44 -22.45
CA VAL A 119 1.04 2.57 -22.03
C VAL A 119 1.95 3.66 -21.51
N ARG A 120 2.03 4.78 -22.22
CA ARG A 120 2.59 6.00 -21.63
C ARG A 120 1.49 6.70 -20.84
N PRO A 121 1.77 7.21 -19.63
CA PRO A 121 0.82 8.03 -18.91
C PRO A 121 0.36 9.18 -19.81
N HIS A 122 -0.91 9.19 -20.19
CA HIS A 122 -1.49 10.29 -20.92
C HIS A 122 -2.26 11.16 -19.94
N GLU A 123 -2.16 12.46 -20.07
CA GLU A 123 -3.03 13.42 -19.41
C GLU A 123 -4.42 13.40 -20.05
N SER A 124 -5.09 12.26 -19.98
CA SER A 124 -6.45 12.08 -20.46
C SER A 124 -7.42 12.08 -19.31
N ASP A 125 -8.56 12.76 -19.46
CA ASP A 125 -9.66 12.74 -18.51
C ASP A 125 -10.34 11.37 -18.37
N SER A 126 -9.92 10.39 -19.18
CA SER A 126 -10.48 9.03 -19.20
C SER A 126 -9.50 7.95 -18.72
N PHE A 127 -8.24 8.32 -18.39
CA PHE A 127 -7.20 7.39 -17.94
C PHE A 127 -6.74 7.73 -16.51
N PHE A 128 -6.72 6.72 -15.63
CA PHE A 128 -6.50 6.91 -14.21
C PHE A 128 -5.53 5.87 -13.63
N VAL A 129 -4.74 6.33 -12.67
CA VAL A 129 -4.15 5.53 -11.60
C VAL A 129 -4.68 6.05 -10.28
N VAL A 130 -4.60 5.28 -9.22
CA VAL A 130 -5.02 5.71 -7.87
C VAL A 130 -3.87 5.45 -6.89
N ARG A 131 -3.22 6.52 -6.49
CA ARG A 131 -2.15 6.49 -5.48
C ARG A 131 -2.32 7.60 -4.47
N HIS A 132 -2.63 8.80 -4.92
CA HIS A 132 -2.79 10.01 -4.13
C HIS A 132 -4.27 10.39 -3.99
N ALA A 133 -4.58 11.22 -3.00
CA ALA A 133 -5.94 11.71 -2.79
C ALA A 133 -6.48 12.47 -4.02
N LYS A 134 -5.62 13.28 -4.69
CA LYS A 134 -5.96 13.96 -5.94
C LYS A 134 -6.37 13.00 -7.07
N ASP A 135 -5.80 11.80 -7.10
CA ASP A 135 -6.18 10.78 -8.09
C ASP A 135 -7.62 10.30 -7.84
N GLY A 136 -7.97 10.04 -6.56
CA GLY A 136 -9.32 9.65 -6.16
C GLY A 136 -10.35 10.74 -6.46
N GLU A 137 -10.05 12.01 -6.17
CA GLU A 137 -10.90 13.16 -6.47
C GLU A 137 -11.14 13.29 -7.99
N ARG A 138 -10.08 13.17 -8.79
CA ARG A 138 -10.16 13.20 -10.26
C ARG A 138 -10.98 12.02 -10.79
N LEU A 139 -10.76 10.81 -10.26
CA LEU A 139 -11.49 9.61 -10.62
C LEU A 139 -12.98 9.75 -10.29
N LEU A 140 -13.34 10.22 -9.10
CA LEU A 140 -14.73 10.47 -8.71
C LEU A 140 -15.43 11.44 -9.66
N LYS A 141 -14.80 12.58 -9.96
CA LYS A 141 -15.35 13.59 -10.90
C LYS A 141 -15.65 12.99 -12.27
N SER A 142 -14.77 12.13 -12.78
CA SER A 142 -14.98 11.45 -14.07
C SER A 142 -16.01 10.33 -13.97
N ALA A 143 -16.02 9.58 -12.85
CA ALA A 143 -16.99 8.51 -12.62
C ALA A 143 -18.43 9.01 -12.59
N GLN A 144 -18.70 10.26 -12.17
CA GLN A 144 -20.03 10.85 -12.23
C GLN A 144 -20.63 10.83 -13.63
N ARG A 145 -19.81 11.00 -14.67
CA ARG A 145 -20.21 11.07 -16.09
C ARG A 145 -20.07 9.76 -16.84
N ALA A 146 -19.14 8.89 -16.40
CA ALA A 146 -18.86 7.61 -17.05
C ALA A 146 -20.01 6.63 -16.84
N LYS A 147 -20.23 5.76 -17.84
CA LYS A 147 -21.14 4.61 -17.77
C LYS A 147 -20.37 3.30 -17.71
N THR A 148 -19.31 3.18 -18.50
CA THR A 148 -18.49 1.98 -18.65
C THR A 148 -17.08 2.21 -18.15
N VAL A 149 -16.58 1.32 -17.30
CA VAL A 149 -15.26 1.41 -16.70
C VAL A 149 -14.49 0.11 -16.89
N LEU A 150 -13.27 0.22 -17.39
CA LEU A 150 -12.29 -0.87 -17.40
C LEU A 150 -11.31 -0.66 -16.26
N ILE A 151 -11.12 -1.69 -15.42
CA ILE A 151 -10.08 -1.72 -14.38
C ILE A 151 -9.09 -2.81 -14.76
N SER A 152 -7.81 -2.47 -14.85
CA SER A 152 -6.73 -3.42 -15.12
C SER A 152 -5.93 -3.70 -13.85
N GLY A 153 -5.96 -4.96 -13.39
CA GLY A 153 -5.33 -5.48 -12.18
C GLY A 153 -6.28 -6.38 -11.40
N MET A 154 -5.74 -7.36 -10.67
CA MET A 154 -6.50 -8.32 -9.84
C MET A 154 -6.15 -8.21 -8.35
N GLY A 155 -5.53 -7.11 -7.93
CA GLY A 155 -5.15 -6.86 -6.54
C GLY A 155 -6.28 -6.22 -5.72
N VAL A 156 -5.99 -5.95 -4.45
CA VAL A 156 -6.93 -5.36 -3.47
C VAL A 156 -7.52 -4.04 -3.97
N LEU A 157 -6.67 -3.13 -4.44
CA LEU A 157 -7.10 -1.83 -4.95
C LEU A 157 -8.10 -1.95 -6.11
N SER A 158 -7.84 -2.88 -7.04
CA SER A 158 -8.72 -3.12 -8.20
C SER A 158 -10.11 -3.57 -7.77
N VAL A 159 -10.16 -4.50 -6.81
CA VAL A 159 -11.41 -5.07 -6.31
C VAL A 159 -12.21 -4.05 -5.49
N GLU A 160 -11.54 -3.26 -4.64
CA GLU A 160 -12.17 -2.16 -3.90
C GLU A 160 -12.78 -1.13 -4.86
N LEU A 161 -12.03 -0.71 -5.89
CA LEU A 161 -12.53 0.23 -6.91
C LEU A 161 -13.69 -0.38 -7.72
N ALA A 162 -13.61 -1.67 -8.08
CA ALA A 162 -14.70 -2.35 -8.78
C ALA A 162 -15.98 -2.37 -7.94
N SER A 163 -15.85 -2.61 -6.63
CA SER A 163 -16.96 -2.55 -5.67
C SER A 163 -17.59 -1.15 -5.61
N GLU A 164 -16.78 -0.13 -5.41
CA GLU A 164 -17.26 1.27 -5.30
C GLU A 164 -17.91 1.75 -6.60
N LEU A 165 -17.27 1.54 -7.75
CA LEU A 165 -17.79 1.98 -9.04
C LEU A 165 -19.04 1.20 -9.46
N SER A 166 -19.10 -0.12 -9.18
CA SER A 166 -20.32 -0.90 -9.40
C SER A 166 -21.47 -0.42 -8.51
N ALA A 167 -21.21 -0.08 -7.25
CA ALA A 167 -22.20 0.50 -6.34
C ALA A 167 -22.69 1.89 -6.79
N MET A 168 -21.91 2.62 -7.60
CA MET A 168 -22.33 3.84 -8.31
C MET A 168 -23.15 3.55 -9.57
N GLY A 169 -23.49 2.30 -9.86
CA GLY A 169 -24.25 1.89 -11.05
C GLY A 169 -23.44 1.89 -12.35
N LYS A 170 -22.11 1.77 -12.28
CA LYS A 170 -21.25 1.69 -13.48
C LYS A 170 -21.18 0.26 -13.99
N ASP A 171 -21.12 0.11 -15.32
CA ASP A 171 -20.81 -1.17 -15.99
C ASP A 171 -19.29 -1.40 -15.89
N VAL A 172 -18.89 -2.21 -14.90
CA VAL A 172 -17.48 -2.43 -14.57
C VAL A 172 -16.97 -3.72 -15.21
N THR A 173 -15.85 -3.60 -15.91
CA THR A 173 -15.06 -4.72 -16.41
C THR A 173 -13.73 -4.75 -15.67
N LEU A 174 -13.39 -5.86 -15.04
CA LEU A 174 -12.13 -6.10 -14.33
C LEU A 174 -11.31 -7.13 -15.09
N ILE A 175 -10.08 -6.78 -15.47
CA ILE A 175 -9.16 -7.66 -16.17
C ILE A 175 -7.81 -7.77 -15.44
N GLY A 176 -7.08 -8.85 -15.67
CA GLY A 176 -5.69 -8.95 -15.23
C GLY A 176 -5.00 -10.26 -15.61
N ALA A 177 -3.67 -10.24 -15.49
CA ALA A 177 -2.78 -11.31 -15.95
C ALA A 177 -2.88 -12.60 -15.13
N THR A 178 -3.37 -12.53 -13.89
CA THR A 178 -3.46 -13.69 -12.98
C THR A 178 -4.70 -14.54 -13.24
N ALA A 179 -4.66 -15.80 -12.81
CA ALA A 179 -5.78 -16.74 -12.92
C ALA A 179 -6.79 -16.61 -11.77
N GLN A 180 -6.53 -15.77 -10.77
CA GLN A 180 -7.40 -15.56 -9.60
C GLN A 180 -7.32 -14.14 -9.07
N LEU A 181 -8.28 -13.74 -8.25
CA LEU A 181 -8.31 -12.46 -7.54
C LEU A 181 -7.39 -12.49 -6.30
N ILE A 182 -6.70 -11.39 -6.05
CA ILE A 182 -5.85 -11.16 -4.87
C ILE A 182 -4.90 -12.35 -4.58
N PRO A 183 -4.13 -12.86 -5.57
CA PRO A 183 -3.40 -14.13 -5.45
C PRO A 183 -2.33 -14.14 -4.36
N LYS A 184 -1.82 -12.97 -3.98
CA LYS A 184 -0.80 -12.86 -2.92
C LYS A 184 -1.36 -13.09 -1.52
N GLN A 185 -2.63 -12.80 -1.30
CA GLN A 185 -3.23 -12.77 0.02
C GLN A 185 -4.40 -13.74 0.22
N LEU A 186 -5.08 -14.15 -0.85
CA LEU A 186 -6.17 -15.13 -0.78
C LEU A 186 -5.71 -16.48 -1.36
N ASN A 187 -6.17 -17.58 -0.75
CA ASN A 187 -6.10 -18.90 -1.36
C ASN A 187 -7.19 -19.04 -2.44
N LEU A 188 -7.19 -20.16 -3.16
CA LEU A 188 -8.09 -20.34 -4.29
C LEU A 188 -9.57 -20.21 -3.87
N ARG A 189 -9.97 -20.89 -2.79
CA ARG A 189 -11.36 -20.88 -2.32
C ARG A 189 -11.86 -19.50 -1.90
N ALA A 190 -11.07 -18.74 -1.15
CA ALA A 190 -11.43 -17.37 -0.79
C ALA A 190 -11.49 -16.43 -2.02
N SER A 191 -10.65 -16.70 -3.04
CA SER A 191 -10.71 -15.98 -4.32
C SER A 191 -11.99 -16.33 -5.09
N GLU A 192 -12.44 -17.59 -5.12
CA GLU A 192 -13.70 -18.03 -5.74
C GLU A 192 -14.91 -17.37 -5.06
N ILE A 193 -14.93 -17.30 -3.72
CA ILE A 193 -15.97 -16.58 -2.97
C ILE A 193 -16.05 -15.12 -3.40
N LEU A 194 -14.90 -14.47 -3.58
CA LEU A 194 -14.83 -13.08 -4.05
C LEU A 194 -15.27 -12.94 -5.51
N GLU A 195 -14.90 -13.88 -6.38
CA GLU A 195 -15.32 -13.93 -7.77
C GLU A 195 -16.84 -14.07 -7.92
N ASP A 196 -17.45 -14.98 -7.17
CA ASP A 196 -18.90 -15.15 -7.10
C ASP A 196 -19.61 -13.89 -6.62
N LEU A 197 -19.05 -13.23 -5.60
CA LEU A 197 -19.58 -11.96 -5.08
C LEU A 197 -19.59 -10.87 -6.15
N LEU A 198 -18.45 -10.66 -6.83
CA LEU A 198 -18.33 -9.67 -7.90
C LEU A 198 -19.26 -9.97 -9.08
N SER A 199 -19.37 -11.25 -9.47
CA SER A 199 -20.23 -11.71 -10.55
C SER A 199 -21.71 -11.47 -10.25
N ARG A 200 -22.17 -11.78 -9.01
CA ARG A 200 -23.53 -11.47 -8.55
C ARG A 200 -23.82 -9.95 -8.57
N LYS A 201 -22.79 -9.13 -8.39
CA LYS A 201 -22.88 -7.65 -8.51
C LYS A 201 -22.66 -7.15 -9.95
N LYS A 202 -22.69 -8.05 -10.94
CA LYS A 202 -22.60 -7.79 -12.39
C LYS A 202 -21.26 -7.15 -12.82
N VAL A 203 -20.19 -7.31 -12.03
CA VAL A 203 -18.84 -6.99 -12.47
C VAL A 203 -18.37 -8.08 -13.45
N LYS A 204 -17.95 -7.67 -14.65
CA LYS A 204 -17.42 -8.58 -15.66
C LYS A 204 -15.97 -8.89 -15.35
N LEU A 205 -15.61 -10.16 -15.18
CA LEU A 205 -14.27 -10.62 -14.83
C LEU A 205 -13.62 -11.33 -16.01
N PHE A 206 -12.38 -10.96 -16.33
CA PHE A 206 -11.60 -11.62 -17.36
C PHE A 206 -10.16 -11.83 -16.88
N PHE A 207 -9.84 -13.06 -16.56
CA PHE A 207 -8.52 -13.50 -16.12
C PHE A 207 -7.58 -13.74 -17.30
N GLN A 208 -6.28 -13.71 -17.05
CA GLN A 208 -5.23 -13.90 -18.03
C GLN A 208 -5.39 -12.93 -19.22
N GLU A 209 -5.75 -11.71 -18.93
CA GLU A 209 -5.94 -10.60 -19.88
C GLU A 209 -5.05 -9.42 -19.50
N GLU A 210 -4.47 -8.78 -20.51
CA GLU A 210 -3.67 -7.58 -20.36
C GLU A 210 -4.02 -6.57 -21.46
N ILE A 211 -3.81 -5.29 -21.18
CA ILE A 211 -3.94 -4.22 -22.17
C ILE A 211 -2.73 -4.25 -23.09
N LEU A 212 -2.97 -4.40 -24.38
CA LEU A 212 -1.94 -4.34 -25.44
C LEU A 212 -1.78 -2.93 -26.00
N SER A 213 -2.89 -2.21 -26.14
CA SER A 213 -2.89 -0.80 -26.56
C SER A 213 -4.19 -0.13 -26.19
N PHE A 214 -4.19 1.19 -26.16
CA PHE A 214 -5.43 1.98 -26.10
C PHE A 214 -5.26 3.29 -26.84
N GLU A 215 -6.38 3.78 -27.37
CA GLU A 215 -6.48 5.04 -28.07
C GLU A 215 -7.75 5.79 -27.67
N GLN A 216 -7.67 7.10 -27.56
CA GLN A 216 -8.88 7.90 -27.36
C GLN A 216 -9.56 8.11 -28.70
N ASN A 217 -10.78 7.62 -28.85
CA ASN A 217 -11.56 7.79 -30.07
C ASN A 217 -12.21 9.19 -30.18
N LYS A 218 -12.80 9.50 -31.32
CA LYS A 218 -13.46 10.81 -31.60
C LYS A 218 -14.59 11.16 -30.59
N LYS A 219 -15.16 10.17 -29.93
CA LYS A 219 -16.20 10.35 -28.89
C LYS A 219 -15.61 10.49 -27.48
N ARG A 220 -14.30 10.71 -27.36
CA ARG A 220 -13.54 10.78 -26.10
C ARG A 220 -13.62 9.51 -25.23
N ARG A 221 -14.01 8.37 -25.81
CA ARG A 221 -13.95 7.07 -25.15
C ARG A 221 -12.60 6.40 -25.44
N MET A 222 -12.16 5.58 -24.51
CA MET A 222 -10.94 4.78 -24.66
C MET A 222 -11.27 3.50 -25.44
N SER A 223 -10.74 3.37 -26.63
CA SER A 223 -10.72 2.11 -27.37
C SER A 223 -9.54 1.29 -26.88
N VAL A 224 -9.80 0.14 -26.28
CA VAL A 224 -8.79 -0.70 -25.62
C VAL A 224 -8.68 -2.03 -26.33
N GLN A 225 -7.46 -2.37 -26.76
CA GLN A 225 -7.12 -3.70 -27.28
C GLN A 225 -6.50 -4.52 -26.14
N MET A 226 -7.02 -5.70 -25.91
CA MET A 226 -6.54 -6.68 -24.94
C MET A 226 -6.07 -7.95 -25.66
N ILE A 227 -5.49 -8.91 -24.94
CA ILE A 227 -4.95 -10.14 -25.55
C ILE A 227 -6.00 -10.87 -26.38
N ARG A 228 -7.21 -11.10 -25.86
CA ARG A 228 -8.27 -11.90 -26.51
C ARG A 228 -9.50 -11.11 -26.88
N ARG A 229 -9.56 -9.81 -26.60
CA ARG A 229 -10.74 -8.97 -26.83
C ARG A 229 -10.41 -7.50 -27.03
N SER A 230 -11.41 -6.75 -27.43
CA SER A 230 -11.35 -5.30 -27.48
C SER A 230 -12.63 -4.67 -26.94
N GLY A 231 -12.58 -3.43 -26.54
CA GLY A 231 -13.74 -2.72 -26.01
C GLY A 231 -13.57 -1.21 -26.01
N ASN A 232 -14.69 -0.50 -25.82
CA ASN A 232 -14.70 0.94 -25.66
C ASN A 232 -15.24 1.31 -24.30
N TYR A 233 -14.45 2.04 -23.52
CA TYR A 233 -14.75 2.42 -22.15
C TYR A 233 -14.72 3.94 -21.98
N ASP A 234 -15.56 4.47 -21.11
CA ASP A 234 -15.54 5.89 -20.74
C ASP A 234 -14.36 6.20 -19.82
N MET A 235 -13.94 5.21 -19.02
CA MET A 235 -12.81 5.29 -18.11
C MET A 235 -11.97 4.01 -18.14
N VAL A 236 -10.65 4.18 -18.01
CA VAL A 236 -9.68 3.09 -17.83
C VAL A 236 -8.86 3.37 -16.59
N VAL A 237 -8.86 2.45 -15.63
CA VAL A 237 -8.13 2.56 -14.38
C VAL A 237 -7.06 1.48 -14.32
N ILE A 238 -5.80 1.86 -14.11
CA ILE A 238 -4.67 0.94 -14.03
C ILE A 238 -4.31 0.70 -12.56
N CYS A 239 -4.39 -0.55 -12.13
CA CYS A 239 -4.13 -1.02 -10.77
C CYS A 239 -3.26 -2.30 -10.76
N ILE A 240 -2.22 -2.36 -11.62
CA ILE A 240 -1.37 -3.54 -11.82
C ILE A 240 -0.24 -3.68 -10.80
N GLY A 241 -0.19 -2.80 -9.82
CA GLY A 241 0.80 -2.79 -8.76
C GLY A 241 1.54 -1.46 -8.67
N VAL A 242 2.59 -1.47 -7.85
CA VAL A 242 3.43 -0.31 -7.57
C VAL A 242 4.90 -0.71 -7.63
N GLN A 243 5.77 0.27 -7.85
CA GLN A 243 7.22 0.15 -7.74
C GLN A 243 7.79 1.16 -6.73
N PRO A 244 8.83 0.82 -5.98
CA PRO A 244 9.54 1.75 -5.11
C PRO A 244 10.05 2.98 -5.86
N ARG A 245 10.02 4.15 -5.20
CA ARG A 245 10.64 5.37 -5.73
C ARG A 245 12.13 5.36 -5.40
N LEU A 246 12.96 5.17 -6.40
CA LEU A 246 14.40 4.99 -6.26
C LEU A 246 15.23 6.22 -6.69
N GLU A 247 14.65 7.17 -7.43
CA GLU A 247 15.36 8.22 -8.14
C GLU A 247 16.27 9.04 -7.21
N LEU A 248 15.74 9.43 -6.05
CA LEU A 248 16.48 10.24 -5.07
C LEU A 248 17.66 9.45 -4.49
N ALA A 249 17.43 8.20 -4.09
CA ALA A 249 18.47 7.34 -3.54
C ALA A 249 19.53 6.97 -4.57
N THR A 250 19.13 6.68 -5.80
CA THR A 250 20.05 6.34 -6.90
C THR A 250 20.96 7.52 -7.25
N ARG A 251 20.41 8.76 -7.32
CA ARG A 251 21.21 9.97 -7.54
C ARG A 251 22.19 10.22 -6.42
N ALA A 252 21.80 9.96 -5.19
CA ALA A 252 22.67 10.06 -4.01
C ALA A 252 23.74 8.95 -3.95
N GLY A 253 23.74 7.99 -4.89
CA GLY A 253 24.69 6.87 -4.90
C GLY A 253 24.46 5.85 -3.79
N LEU A 254 23.23 5.73 -3.28
CA LEU A 254 22.85 4.67 -2.35
C LEU A 254 22.62 3.35 -3.10
N GLU A 255 22.86 2.23 -2.43
CA GLU A 255 22.58 0.92 -3.02
C GLU A 255 21.08 0.70 -3.21
N THR A 256 20.71 0.41 -4.46
CA THR A 256 19.33 0.11 -4.87
C THR A 256 19.25 -1.17 -5.70
N ASN A 257 18.13 -1.89 -5.61
CA ASN A 257 17.80 -3.01 -6.48
C ASN A 257 16.27 -2.98 -6.75
N ARG A 258 15.46 -3.84 -6.13
CA ARG A 258 13.99 -3.78 -6.18
C ARG A 258 13.44 -2.64 -5.32
N GLY A 259 14.21 -2.19 -4.34
CA GLY A 259 13.99 -1.10 -3.42
C GLY A 259 15.33 -0.43 -3.07
N ILE A 260 15.31 0.50 -2.12
CA ILE A 260 16.51 1.03 -1.47
C ILE A 260 16.96 -0.03 -0.47
N ARG A 261 18.15 -0.59 -0.67
CA ARG A 261 18.66 -1.68 0.17
C ARG A 261 18.93 -1.18 1.58
N VAL A 262 18.44 -1.94 2.56
CA VAL A 262 18.67 -1.65 3.97
C VAL A 262 19.20 -2.88 4.70
N ASN A 263 19.86 -2.65 5.85
CA ASN A 263 20.20 -3.68 6.81
C ASN A 263 19.02 -3.98 7.77
N GLU A 264 19.25 -4.84 8.76
CA GLU A 264 18.22 -5.18 9.78
C GLU A 264 17.79 -3.98 10.65
N TYR A 265 18.60 -2.91 10.71
CA TYR A 265 18.29 -1.68 11.42
C TYR A 265 17.65 -0.61 10.53
N LEU A 266 17.28 -0.97 9.30
CA LEU A 266 16.74 -0.07 8.28
C LEU A 266 17.72 1.01 7.82
N GLN A 267 19.05 0.87 8.08
CA GLN A 267 20.09 1.72 7.52
C GLN A 267 20.36 1.31 6.07
N THR A 268 20.60 2.29 5.22
CA THR A 268 21.03 2.10 3.83
C THR A 268 22.53 1.77 3.75
N SER A 269 23.12 1.86 2.57
CA SER A 269 24.58 1.80 2.39
C SER A 269 25.32 3.01 3.01
N ASP A 270 24.60 3.97 3.56
CA ASP A 270 25.10 5.11 4.33
C ASP A 270 24.58 5.01 5.77
N ALA A 271 25.49 5.11 6.75
CA ALA A 271 25.19 4.94 8.17
C ALA A 271 24.27 6.04 8.76
N ASP A 272 24.17 7.17 8.10
CA ASP A 272 23.35 8.30 8.52
C ASP A 272 22.03 8.41 7.75
N ILE A 273 21.82 7.48 6.78
CA ILE A 273 20.61 7.44 5.95
C ILE A 273 19.85 6.12 6.17
N TYR A 274 18.59 6.24 6.53
CA TYR A 274 17.66 5.14 6.75
C TYR A 274 16.61 5.09 5.63
N CYS A 275 15.97 3.93 5.45
CA CYS A 275 14.82 3.81 4.57
C CYS A 275 13.72 2.95 5.20
N ALA A 276 12.45 3.36 5.04
CA ALA A 276 11.30 2.64 5.57
C ALA A 276 10.07 2.71 4.65
N GLY A 277 9.20 1.72 4.77
CA GLY A 277 7.96 1.60 3.99
C GLY A 277 8.18 1.00 2.61
N ASP A 278 7.31 1.38 1.67
CA ASP A 278 7.29 0.78 0.32
C ASP A 278 8.57 1.00 -0.50
N ALA A 279 9.47 1.89 -0.06
CA ALA A 279 10.74 2.14 -0.73
C ALA A 279 11.84 1.19 -0.26
N ALA A 280 11.73 0.59 0.93
CA ALA A 280 12.78 -0.23 1.53
C ALA A 280 12.83 -1.66 0.98
N GLU A 281 14.02 -2.11 0.60
CA GLU A 281 14.31 -3.52 0.28
C GLU A 281 15.13 -4.14 1.42
N HIS A 282 14.53 -5.11 2.10
CA HIS A 282 15.14 -5.82 3.22
C HIS A 282 16.23 -6.82 2.79
N PRO A 283 17.09 -7.29 3.71
CA PRO A 283 18.18 -8.23 3.41
C PRO A 283 17.75 -9.52 2.70
N ASN A 284 16.51 -9.97 2.91
CA ASN A 284 15.91 -11.12 2.24
C ASN A 284 15.35 -10.79 0.83
N GLY A 285 15.59 -9.60 0.29
CA GLY A 285 15.09 -9.11 -1.00
C GLY A 285 13.60 -8.74 -1.01
N TYR A 286 12.95 -8.68 0.16
CA TYR A 286 11.52 -8.41 0.25
C TYR A 286 11.23 -6.90 0.33
N VAL A 287 10.20 -6.48 -0.42
CA VAL A 287 9.59 -5.14 -0.37
C VAL A 287 8.11 -5.35 -0.05
N THR A 288 7.62 -4.76 1.04
CA THR A 288 6.34 -5.17 1.64
C THR A 288 5.10 -4.60 0.95
N HIS A 289 5.11 -3.34 0.54
CA HIS A 289 3.96 -2.59 -0.02
C HIS A 289 2.67 -2.71 0.81
N LEU A 290 2.78 -2.82 2.14
CA LEU A 290 1.66 -2.96 3.06
C LEU A 290 1.66 -1.81 4.06
N TRP A 291 0.47 -1.24 4.33
CA TRP A 291 0.29 -0.12 5.25
C TRP A 291 0.87 -0.41 6.65
N HIS A 292 0.51 -1.55 7.25
CA HIS A 292 0.95 -1.91 8.59
C HIS A 292 2.46 -2.22 8.65
N ALA A 293 3.01 -2.77 7.57
CA ALA A 293 4.45 -2.96 7.45
C ALA A 293 5.19 -1.62 7.41
N ALA A 294 4.69 -0.67 6.63
CA ALA A 294 5.27 0.67 6.56
C ALA A 294 5.18 1.42 7.89
N GLU A 295 4.08 1.27 8.63
CA GLU A 295 3.92 1.82 9.98
C GLU A 295 4.95 1.22 10.95
N TYR A 296 5.05 -0.10 10.99
CA TYR A 296 6.01 -0.82 11.81
C TYR A 296 7.46 -0.42 11.49
N GLN A 297 7.83 -0.38 10.21
CA GLN A 297 9.16 0.05 9.76
C GLN A 297 9.44 1.50 10.14
N GLY A 298 8.43 2.39 10.05
CA GLY A 298 8.55 3.77 10.49
C GLY A 298 8.89 3.88 11.97
N VAL A 299 8.21 3.12 12.82
CA VAL A 299 8.52 3.04 14.27
C VAL A 299 9.95 2.55 14.49
N LEU A 300 10.40 1.48 13.81
CA LEU A 300 11.76 0.98 13.94
C LEU A 300 12.82 2.00 13.46
N ALA A 301 12.59 2.65 12.32
CA ALA A 301 13.50 3.68 11.83
C ALA A 301 13.57 4.85 12.82
N GLY A 302 12.43 5.25 13.39
CA GLY A 302 12.38 6.29 14.41
C GLY A 302 13.20 5.93 15.67
N LYS A 303 13.10 4.69 16.16
CA LYS A 303 13.93 4.18 17.28
C LYS A 303 15.41 4.26 16.95
N ASN A 304 15.80 3.73 15.80
CA ASN A 304 17.21 3.70 15.39
C ASN A 304 17.80 5.12 15.22
N ILE A 305 17.01 6.05 14.67
CA ILE A 305 17.40 7.47 14.53
C ILE A 305 17.53 8.14 15.91
N ALA A 306 16.63 7.82 16.84
CA ALA A 306 16.66 8.38 18.21
C ALA A 306 17.75 7.77 19.09
N GLY A 307 18.54 6.79 18.60
CA GLY A 307 19.62 6.15 19.33
C GLY A 307 19.20 4.92 20.15
N GLU A 308 18.00 4.39 19.94
CA GLU A 308 17.52 3.11 20.52
C GLU A 308 17.58 1.98 19.47
N PRO A 309 18.68 1.21 19.36
CA PRO A 309 18.84 0.20 18.31
C PRO A 309 17.74 -0.87 18.36
N ALA A 310 16.98 -0.99 17.27
CA ALA A 310 15.91 -1.98 17.11
C ALA A 310 16.02 -2.66 15.73
N LYS A 311 16.05 -4.00 15.76
CA LYS A 311 16.11 -4.82 14.54
C LYS A 311 14.73 -5.12 14.00
N HIS A 312 14.65 -5.25 12.68
CA HIS A 312 13.47 -5.75 12.00
C HIS A 312 13.37 -7.27 12.18
N ASP A 313 12.31 -7.76 12.79
CA ASP A 313 12.05 -9.17 13.11
C ASP A 313 11.10 -9.87 12.15
N TYR A 314 10.72 -9.18 11.05
CA TYR A 314 9.84 -9.69 9.99
C TYR A 314 8.49 -10.25 10.50
N PRO A 315 7.73 -9.50 11.29
CA PRO A 315 6.47 -10.00 11.78
C PRO A 315 5.49 -10.26 10.64
N PRO A 316 4.55 -11.19 10.80
CA PRO A 316 3.49 -11.41 9.82
C PRO A 316 2.59 -10.18 9.73
N PHE A 317 2.40 -9.65 8.53
CA PHE A 317 1.51 -8.52 8.29
C PHE A 317 0.19 -8.99 7.70
N ARG A 318 -0.89 -8.39 8.22
CA ARG A 318 -2.25 -8.71 7.78
C ARG A 318 -2.68 -7.93 6.54
N LEU A 319 -3.54 -8.55 5.74
CA LEU A 319 -4.44 -7.87 4.82
C LEU A 319 -5.82 -7.75 5.46
N LYS A 320 -6.49 -6.61 5.25
CA LYS A 320 -7.92 -6.40 5.48
C LYS A 320 -8.52 -5.76 4.24
N ALA A 321 -9.53 -6.41 3.65
CA ALA A 321 -10.31 -5.86 2.56
C ALA A 321 -11.80 -6.00 2.86
N GLU A 322 -12.60 -5.05 2.43
CA GLU A 322 -14.06 -5.11 2.50
C GLU A 322 -14.62 -4.82 1.12
N VAL A 323 -15.37 -5.76 0.57
CA VAL A 323 -15.89 -5.74 -0.78
C VAL A 323 -17.38 -6.04 -0.71
N PHE A 324 -18.25 -5.11 -1.07
CA PHE A 324 -19.72 -5.24 -0.97
C PHE A 324 -20.19 -5.76 0.40
N ASN A 325 -19.62 -5.22 1.48
CA ASN A 325 -19.86 -5.62 2.89
C ASN A 325 -19.37 -7.03 3.26
N THR A 326 -18.64 -7.72 2.38
CA THR A 326 -17.98 -8.99 2.69
C THR A 326 -16.55 -8.69 3.17
N TYR A 327 -16.20 -9.21 4.33
CA TYR A 327 -14.91 -8.99 4.97
C TYR A 327 -13.93 -10.09 4.59
N PHE A 328 -12.79 -9.72 4.01
CA PHE A 328 -11.67 -10.61 3.70
C PHE A 328 -10.49 -10.25 4.59
N PHE A 329 -9.88 -11.26 5.16
CA PHE A 329 -8.72 -11.12 6.01
C PHE A 329 -7.70 -12.22 5.72
N SER A 330 -6.43 -11.89 5.76
CA SER A 330 -5.36 -12.87 5.72
C SER A 330 -4.14 -12.40 6.49
N VAL A 331 -3.43 -13.34 7.06
CA VAL A 331 -2.12 -13.14 7.69
C VAL A 331 -1.18 -14.20 7.15
N ASN A 332 -0.03 -13.77 6.62
CA ASN A 332 1.07 -14.64 6.21
C ASN A 332 0.63 -15.86 5.35
N LYS A 333 -0.35 -15.65 4.44
CA LYS A 333 -0.78 -16.70 3.51
C LYS A 333 0.45 -17.17 2.71
N PRO A 334 0.77 -18.49 2.72
CA PRO A 334 1.95 -19.00 2.03
C PRO A 334 1.84 -18.80 0.52
N TRP A 335 2.97 -18.47 -0.11
CA TRP A 335 3.04 -18.39 -1.57
C TRP A 335 2.99 -19.79 -2.20
N ASN A 336 3.74 -20.73 -1.65
CA ASN A 336 3.67 -22.14 -2.01
C ASN A 336 2.97 -22.93 -0.89
N PRO A 337 1.72 -23.36 -1.07
CA PRO A 337 0.98 -24.09 -0.04
C PRO A 337 1.42 -25.54 0.15
N LEU A 338 2.24 -26.11 -0.77
CA LEU A 338 2.67 -27.51 -0.71
C LEU A 338 3.55 -27.82 0.51
N ASP A 339 4.18 -26.82 1.11
CA ASP A 339 5.02 -26.97 2.30
C ASP A 339 4.23 -26.87 3.62
N TYR A 340 2.89 -26.83 3.54
CA TYR A 340 2.00 -26.61 4.68
C TYR A 340 0.92 -27.67 4.75
N GLU A 341 0.55 -28.05 5.98
CA GLU A 341 -0.71 -28.75 6.23
C GLU A 341 -1.84 -27.71 6.25
N ILE A 342 -2.91 -27.96 5.52
CA ILE A 342 -4.01 -27.00 5.34
C ILE A 342 -5.28 -27.58 5.94
N GLU A 343 -5.95 -26.79 6.76
CA GLU A 343 -7.31 -27.08 7.22
C GLU A 343 -8.25 -26.00 6.69
N GLU A 344 -9.37 -26.41 6.13
CA GLU A 344 -10.37 -25.49 5.59
C GLU A 344 -11.71 -25.78 6.25
N PHE A 345 -12.43 -24.70 6.61
CA PHE A 345 -13.74 -24.77 7.25
C PHE A 345 -14.69 -23.79 6.57
N GLU A 346 -15.95 -24.19 6.42
CA GLU A 346 -17.04 -23.35 5.92
C GLU A 346 -18.25 -23.46 6.85
N GLU A 347 -18.81 -22.31 7.27
CA GLU A 347 -20.02 -22.23 8.08
C GLU A 347 -20.90 -21.08 7.57
N GLY A 348 -21.96 -21.39 6.84
CA GLY A 348 -22.80 -20.38 6.21
C GLY A 348 -22.03 -19.51 5.21
N GLU A 349 -21.91 -18.22 5.50
CA GLU A 349 -21.11 -17.29 4.68
C GLU A 349 -19.68 -17.09 5.18
N ARG A 350 -19.27 -17.83 6.19
CA ARG A 350 -17.92 -17.77 6.76
C ARG A 350 -17.03 -18.83 6.14
N TYR A 351 -15.78 -18.49 5.98
CA TYR A 351 -14.75 -19.41 5.49
C TYR A 351 -13.43 -19.15 6.22
N TRP A 352 -12.69 -20.23 6.50
CA TRP A 352 -11.34 -20.18 7.08
C TRP A 352 -10.44 -21.20 6.38
N ALA A 353 -9.21 -20.78 6.08
CA ALA A 353 -8.11 -21.64 5.70
C ALA A 353 -6.95 -21.39 6.67
N LEU A 354 -6.50 -22.43 7.34
CA LEU A 354 -5.43 -22.41 8.32
C LEU A 354 -4.23 -23.16 7.76
N PHE A 355 -3.06 -22.51 7.77
CA PHE A 355 -1.83 -23.06 7.21
C PHE A 355 -0.86 -23.39 8.34
N TYR A 356 -0.61 -24.68 8.56
CA TYR A 356 0.30 -25.17 9.59
C TYR A 356 1.64 -25.56 8.98
N LYS A 357 2.72 -25.19 9.66
CA LYS A 357 4.07 -25.65 9.34
C LYS A 357 4.72 -26.18 10.61
N ASN A 358 5.20 -27.43 10.57
CA ASN A 358 5.75 -28.11 11.76
C ASN A 358 4.79 -28.10 12.97
N GLY A 359 3.50 -28.28 12.74
CA GLY A 359 2.46 -28.36 13.77
C GLY A 359 2.02 -27.03 14.38
N VAL A 360 2.57 -25.88 13.91
CA VAL A 360 2.18 -24.55 14.38
C VAL A 360 1.49 -23.72 13.30
N LEU A 361 0.52 -22.91 13.70
CA LEU A 361 -0.19 -22.00 12.81
C LEU A 361 0.77 -20.93 12.29
N SER A 362 1.02 -20.95 11.00
CA SER A 362 1.99 -20.07 10.33
C SER A 362 1.35 -19.05 9.41
N GLY A 363 0.08 -19.25 9.04
CA GLY A 363 -0.67 -18.33 8.22
C GLY A 363 -2.15 -18.67 8.20
N MET A 364 -2.98 -17.74 7.74
CA MET A 364 -4.41 -17.97 7.62
C MET A 364 -5.07 -17.04 6.61
N VAL A 365 -6.21 -17.48 6.08
CA VAL A 365 -7.15 -16.68 5.28
C VAL A 365 -8.54 -16.88 5.86
N MET A 366 -9.33 -15.81 5.94
CA MET A 366 -10.74 -15.94 6.33
C MET A 366 -11.66 -14.97 5.60
N VAL A 367 -12.94 -15.34 5.53
CA VAL A 367 -14.03 -14.51 5.00
C VAL A 367 -15.13 -14.41 6.06
N ASN A 368 -15.66 -13.20 6.25
CA ASN A 368 -16.82 -12.88 7.10
C ASN A 368 -16.69 -13.22 8.60
N ASP A 369 -15.48 -13.18 9.17
CA ASP A 369 -15.27 -13.42 10.59
C ASP A 369 -14.43 -12.31 11.23
N ARG A 370 -14.94 -11.08 11.18
CA ARG A 370 -14.25 -9.88 11.64
C ARG A 370 -13.91 -9.92 13.13
N ASP A 371 -14.79 -10.47 13.94
CA ASP A 371 -14.67 -10.43 15.40
C ASP A 371 -13.47 -11.25 15.90
N ARG A 372 -13.15 -12.37 15.22
CA ARG A 372 -12.01 -13.22 15.57
C ARG A 372 -10.69 -12.81 14.90
N ALA A 373 -10.69 -11.78 14.04
CA ALA A 373 -9.53 -11.38 13.23
C ALA A 373 -8.27 -11.07 14.05
N GLN A 374 -8.42 -10.36 15.17
CA GLN A 374 -7.28 -9.99 16.03
C GLN A 374 -6.70 -11.21 16.74
N GLU A 375 -7.55 -12.13 17.17
CA GLU A 375 -7.12 -13.34 17.85
C GLU A 375 -6.39 -14.30 16.90
N PHE A 376 -6.87 -14.43 15.66
CA PHE A 376 -6.16 -15.15 14.62
C PHE A 376 -4.81 -14.53 14.27
N GLU A 377 -4.73 -13.20 14.18
CA GLU A 377 -3.45 -12.51 13.95
C GLU A 377 -2.46 -12.81 15.09
N ARG A 378 -2.94 -12.82 16.34
CA ARG A 378 -2.15 -13.20 17.51
C ARG A 378 -1.69 -14.66 17.42
N ALA A 379 -2.60 -15.58 17.09
CA ALA A 379 -2.32 -17.01 16.98
C ALA A 379 -1.22 -17.30 15.94
N VAL A 380 -1.26 -16.63 14.77
CA VAL A 380 -0.22 -16.74 13.73
C VAL A 380 1.10 -16.16 14.23
N ARG A 381 1.08 -15.00 14.87
CA ARG A 381 2.30 -14.34 15.38
C ARG A 381 2.98 -15.13 16.47
N GLU A 382 2.21 -15.73 17.38
CA GLU A 382 2.69 -16.51 18.50
C GLU A 382 2.97 -17.99 18.15
N GLY A 383 2.60 -18.43 16.94
CA GLY A 383 2.80 -19.80 16.48
C GLY A 383 2.01 -20.83 17.30
N TRP A 384 0.69 -20.61 17.46
CA TRP A 384 -0.15 -21.51 18.23
C TRP A 384 -0.17 -22.92 17.64
N SER A 385 -0.15 -23.93 18.49
CA SER A 385 -0.32 -25.31 18.08
C SER A 385 -1.73 -25.55 17.52
N ARG A 386 -1.89 -26.58 16.68
CA ARG A 386 -3.20 -27.00 16.18
C ARG A 386 -4.22 -27.22 17.29
N GLU A 387 -3.80 -27.85 18.39
CA GLU A 387 -4.66 -28.09 19.55
C GLU A 387 -5.13 -26.79 20.22
N GLN A 388 -4.24 -25.80 20.37
CA GLN A 388 -4.60 -24.48 20.92
C GLN A 388 -5.60 -23.76 20.00
N VAL A 389 -5.39 -23.82 18.68
CA VAL A 389 -6.29 -23.21 17.69
C VAL A 389 -7.68 -23.84 17.78
N HIS A 390 -7.80 -25.18 17.73
CA HIS A 390 -9.07 -25.88 17.82
C HIS A 390 -9.79 -25.71 19.17
N ARG A 391 -9.04 -25.58 20.26
CA ARG A 391 -9.64 -25.30 21.57
C ARG A 391 -10.22 -23.88 21.67
N THR A 392 -9.55 -22.89 21.02
CA THR A 392 -9.95 -21.49 21.09
C THR A 392 -11.03 -21.15 20.05
N PHE A 393 -10.86 -21.66 18.83
CA PHE A 393 -11.77 -21.42 17.73
C PHE A 393 -12.56 -22.72 17.46
N ALA A 394 -13.77 -22.82 18.01
CA ALA A 394 -14.65 -23.92 17.67
C ALA A 394 -15.07 -23.77 16.20
N PHE A 395 -14.50 -24.60 15.33
CA PHE A 395 -14.96 -24.76 13.96
C PHE A 395 -16.02 -25.89 13.93
N ALA A 396 -17.17 -25.60 13.32
CA ALA A 396 -18.25 -26.58 13.15
C ALA A 396 -17.99 -27.49 11.95
#